data_35c38f7915acf56e55c3a8e0384952e3
#
_entry.id   35c38f7915acf56e55c3a8e0384952e3
#
_cell.length_a   1.000
_cell.length_b   1.000
_cell.length_c   1.000
_cell.angle_alpha   90.00
_cell.angle_beta   90.00
_cell.angle_gamma   90.00
#
_symmetry.space_group_name_H-M   'P 1'
#
loop_
_entity.id
_entity.type
_entity.pdbx_description
1 polymer ?
#
loop_
_entity_poly.entity_id
_entity_poly.type
_entity_poly.pdbx_seq_one_letter_code
_entity_poly.pdbx_strand_id
1 'polypeptide(L)'
;MIPLREAHLPNLLVPIDIQDGLPTAPSLFALSEGRRVAHTAGVTVFAVVMTDRHLDDALAAQLGRAGADKVLACEGPGLGAPPLDLTHGPALYAAVERIPPLLVLFPAGGAGPQLGPGLASRLGGAFAASADLELGEALTPLADGVGRVFVRRWRADRTSYRRLDPVELERPVVAILPAGGAPADHGSGAVDVEVITCVPPAKVGVVELASEVDDLAAAALAPILIVVDPAVGEGALARLSAAAPAGVTVVDAVAGAPAIATAVPRVVIAVGARGTVISGTPRSRVGAVLAAGPARPGKTPADVLLRVAEGDATKATIDDLCASLAALAGAGQPS
;
A
#
# COMPACT_ATOMS: atom_id res chain seq x y z
N MET A 1 25.02 -10.09 -11.66
CA MET A 1 23.89 -10.77 -12.32
C MET A 1 23.77 -12.12 -11.67
N ILE A 2 22.74 -12.33 -10.86
CA ILE A 2 22.50 -13.62 -10.18
C ILE A 2 21.69 -14.49 -11.17
N PRO A 3 22.23 -15.62 -11.65
CA PRO A 3 21.50 -16.45 -12.59
C PRO A 3 20.36 -17.20 -11.87
N LEU A 4 19.15 -17.04 -12.36
CA LEU A 4 17.94 -17.75 -11.89
C LEU A 4 17.95 -19.28 -12.21
N ARG A 5 19.09 -19.86 -12.56
CA ARG A 5 19.19 -21.18 -13.20
C ARG A 5 19.36 -22.40 -12.30
N GLU A 6 19.35 -22.29 -11.00
CA GLU A 6 19.32 -23.47 -10.13
C GLU A 6 17.98 -23.55 -9.40
N ALA A 7 17.40 -24.74 -9.38
CA ALA A 7 16.07 -25.10 -8.89
C ALA A 7 15.80 -24.70 -7.42
N HIS A 8 15.83 -23.41 -7.14
CA HIS A 8 15.37 -22.86 -5.89
C HIS A 8 13.88 -22.54 -6.04
N LEU A 9 13.10 -22.92 -5.05
CA LEU A 9 11.72 -22.50 -4.94
C LEU A 9 11.69 -20.98 -5.11
N PRO A 10 10.85 -20.44 -5.98
CA PRO A 10 10.82 -19.03 -6.23
C PRO A 10 10.41 -18.29 -4.94
N ASN A 11 11.18 -17.28 -4.53
CA ASN A 11 10.93 -16.52 -3.31
C ASN A 11 10.28 -15.18 -3.65
N LEU A 12 9.38 -14.76 -2.76
CA LEU A 12 8.75 -13.46 -2.78
C LEU A 12 9.16 -12.74 -1.50
N LEU A 13 9.82 -11.58 -1.63
CA LEU A 13 10.25 -10.78 -0.50
C LEU A 13 9.35 -9.56 -0.33
N VAL A 14 8.96 -9.28 0.89
CA VAL A 14 8.17 -8.10 1.26
C VAL A 14 8.93 -7.31 2.33
N PRO A 15 9.61 -6.22 1.97
CA PRO A 15 10.18 -5.30 2.95
C PRO A 15 9.06 -4.68 3.79
N ILE A 16 9.28 -4.64 5.10
CA ILE A 16 8.31 -4.18 6.09
C ILE A 16 8.72 -2.82 6.63
N ASP A 17 7.86 -1.83 6.48
CA ASP A 17 8.00 -0.54 7.13
C ASP A 17 7.51 -0.66 8.57
N ILE A 18 8.36 -0.31 9.54
CA ILE A 18 8.04 -0.27 10.96
C ILE A 18 7.88 1.19 11.38
N GLN A 19 6.77 1.49 12.04
CA GLN A 19 6.50 2.78 12.64
C GLN A 19 6.06 2.56 14.08
N ASP A 20 6.68 3.27 15.02
CA ASP A 20 6.42 3.15 16.48
C ASP A 20 6.51 1.70 17.00
N GLY A 21 7.39 0.91 16.41
CA GLY A 21 7.62 -0.50 16.77
C GLY A 21 6.61 -1.48 16.17
N LEU A 22 5.68 -1.03 15.33
CA LEU A 22 4.66 -1.86 14.69
C LEU A 22 4.78 -1.81 13.17
N PRO A 23 4.40 -2.89 12.46
CA PRO A 23 4.35 -2.89 11.01
C PRO A 23 3.21 -1.97 10.53
N THR A 24 3.49 -1.18 9.53
CA THR A 24 2.47 -0.30 8.94
C THR A 24 1.36 -1.10 8.27
N ALA A 25 0.16 -0.54 8.21
CA ALA A 25 -0.97 -1.17 7.51
C ALA A 25 -0.67 -1.48 6.02
N PRO A 26 0.03 -0.60 5.25
CA PRO A 26 0.47 -0.94 3.91
C PRO A 26 1.42 -2.15 3.85
N SER A 27 2.31 -2.32 4.84
CA SER A 27 3.20 -3.49 4.90
C SER A 27 2.44 -4.78 5.14
N LEU A 28 1.49 -4.78 6.07
CA LEU A 28 0.62 -5.93 6.31
C LEU A 28 -0.24 -6.26 5.08
N PHE A 29 -0.72 -5.24 4.36
CA PHE A 29 -1.43 -5.45 3.10
C PHE A 29 -0.53 -6.04 2.03
N ALA A 30 0.72 -5.56 1.89
CA ALA A 30 1.68 -6.11 0.94
C ALA A 30 2.00 -7.58 1.20
N LEU A 31 2.13 -7.99 2.48
CA LEU A 31 2.27 -9.39 2.87
C LEU A 31 1.05 -10.22 2.46
N SER A 32 -0.13 -9.71 2.74
CA SER A 32 -1.40 -10.37 2.41
C SER A 32 -1.56 -10.58 0.91
N GLU A 33 -1.20 -9.59 0.09
CA GLU A 33 -1.20 -9.69 -1.37
C GLU A 33 -0.11 -10.67 -1.86
N GLY A 34 1.07 -10.62 -1.26
CA GLY A 34 2.14 -11.59 -1.51
C GLY A 34 1.67 -13.02 -1.23
N ARG A 35 1.01 -13.25 -0.09
CA ARG A 35 0.46 -14.56 0.29
C ARG A 35 -0.62 -15.04 -0.69
N ARG A 36 -1.51 -14.13 -1.09
CA ARG A 36 -2.58 -14.46 -2.05
C ARG A 36 -2.03 -15.04 -3.34
N VAL A 37 -0.97 -14.44 -3.88
CA VAL A 37 -0.34 -14.94 -5.12
C VAL A 37 0.58 -16.12 -4.88
N ALA A 38 1.29 -16.16 -3.76
CA ALA A 38 2.21 -17.21 -3.41
C ALA A 38 1.51 -18.56 -3.22
N HIS A 39 0.33 -18.58 -2.62
CA HIS A 39 -0.46 -19.80 -2.41
C HIS A 39 -0.74 -20.55 -3.72
N THR A 40 -1.08 -19.82 -4.79
CA THR A 40 -1.35 -20.41 -6.10
C THR A 40 -0.08 -20.72 -6.87
N ALA A 41 0.98 -19.93 -6.67
CA ALA A 41 2.23 -20.06 -7.42
C ALA A 41 3.25 -21.01 -6.78
N GLY A 42 2.99 -21.55 -5.59
CA GLY A 42 3.95 -22.39 -4.87
C GLY A 42 5.22 -21.65 -4.44
N VAL A 43 5.09 -20.36 -4.11
CA VAL A 43 6.19 -19.44 -3.77
C VAL A 43 6.25 -19.25 -2.26
N THR A 44 7.45 -19.14 -1.69
CA THR A 44 7.64 -18.83 -0.26
C THR A 44 7.65 -17.31 -0.07
N VAL A 45 6.86 -16.81 0.90
CA VAL A 45 6.79 -15.40 1.26
C VAL A 45 7.69 -15.09 2.43
N PHE A 46 8.65 -14.21 2.22
CA PHE A 46 9.55 -13.69 3.24
C PHE A 46 9.19 -12.26 3.60
N ALA A 47 8.89 -12.00 4.88
CA ALA A 47 8.88 -10.64 5.40
C ALA A 47 10.32 -10.23 5.70
N VAL A 48 10.78 -9.09 5.18
CA VAL A 48 12.11 -8.54 5.46
C VAL A 48 11.97 -7.35 6.38
N VAL A 49 12.42 -7.49 7.63
CA VAL A 49 12.40 -6.45 8.65
C VAL A 49 13.80 -5.87 8.81
N MET A 50 13.95 -4.56 8.68
CA MET A 50 15.20 -3.85 8.96
C MET A 50 15.04 -3.11 10.28
N THR A 51 15.89 -3.41 11.26
CA THR A 51 15.73 -2.91 12.62
C THR A 51 17.08 -2.73 13.34
N ASP A 52 17.13 -1.80 14.27
CA ASP A 52 18.30 -1.57 15.16
C ASP A 52 18.23 -2.35 16.46
N ARG A 53 17.19 -3.13 16.66
CA ARG A 53 16.96 -3.97 17.86
C ARG A 53 16.53 -5.36 17.45
N HIS A 54 16.60 -6.27 18.42
CA HIS A 54 16.11 -7.63 18.21
C HIS A 54 14.60 -7.64 17.90
N LEU A 55 14.22 -8.45 16.91
CA LEU A 55 12.82 -8.64 16.53
C LEU A 55 12.12 -9.43 17.63
N ASP A 56 11.01 -8.90 18.17
CA ASP A 56 10.23 -9.61 19.18
C ASP A 56 9.28 -10.66 18.56
N ASP A 57 8.93 -11.66 19.37
CA ASP A 57 8.07 -12.77 18.95
C ASP A 57 6.65 -12.29 18.58
N ALA A 58 6.15 -11.23 19.21
CA ALA A 58 4.82 -10.70 18.95
C ALA A 58 4.74 -10.06 17.57
N LEU A 59 5.79 -9.32 17.19
CA LEU A 59 5.92 -8.74 15.86
C LEU A 59 6.08 -9.84 14.81
N ALA A 60 6.94 -10.84 15.07
CA ALA A 60 7.10 -11.98 14.17
C ALA A 60 5.77 -12.72 13.93
N ALA A 61 5.02 -12.99 15.02
CA ALA A 61 3.71 -13.62 14.92
C ALA A 61 2.68 -12.76 14.18
N GLN A 62 2.73 -11.44 14.29
CA GLN A 62 1.87 -10.54 13.54
C GLN A 62 2.16 -10.61 12.03
N LEU A 63 3.43 -10.67 11.65
CA LEU A 63 3.84 -10.83 10.24
C LEU A 63 3.41 -12.20 9.69
N GLY A 64 3.53 -13.26 10.49
CA GLY A 64 3.02 -14.59 10.13
C GLY A 64 1.52 -14.59 9.88
N ARG A 65 0.71 -13.98 10.76
CA ARG A 65 -0.73 -13.82 10.54
C ARG A 65 -1.07 -13.02 9.28
N ALA A 66 -0.25 -12.04 8.95
CA ALA A 66 -0.43 -11.25 7.72
C ALA A 66 -0.01 -11.98 6.45
N GLY A 67 0.62 -13.16 6.55
CA GLY A 67 0.90 -14.02 5.39
C GLY A 67 2.36 -14.34 5.13
N ALA A 68 3.29 -13.97 6.03
CA ALA A 68 4.68 -14.40 5.92
C ALA A 68 4.81 -15.90 6.22
N ASP A 69 5.54 -16.65 5.39
CA ASP A 69 5.98 -18.02 5.70
C ASP A 69 7.24 -17.97 6.58
N LYS A 70 8.09 -16.97 6.35
CA LYS A 70 9.34 -16.73 7.11
C LYS A 70 9.59 -15.24 7.30
N VAL A 71 10.31 -14.91 8.33
CA VAL A 71 10.80 -13.55 8.61
C VAL A 71 12.31 -13.51 8.49
N LEU A 72 12.82 -12.56 7.75
CA LEU A 72 14.24 -12.26 7.66
C LEU A 72 14.50 -10.94 8.37
N ALA A 73 15.07 -10.98 9.55
CA ALA A 73 15.39 -9.83 10.37
C ALA A 73 16.81 -9.35 10.05
N CYS A 74 16.93 -8.20 9.39
CA CYS A 74 18.19 -7.50 9.19
C CYS A 74 18.43 -6.58 10.39
N GLU A 75 19.29 -6.99 11.30
CA GLU A 75 19.58 -6.26 12.54
C GLU A 75 20.88 -5.49 12.43
N GLY A 76 20.85 -4.20 12.73
CA GLY A 76 22.05 -3.38 12.72
C GLY A 76 21.82 -1.92 13.13
N PRO A 77 22.85 -1.21 13.58
CA PRO A 77 22.73 0.16 14.04
C PRO A 77 22.26 1.08 12.91
N GLY A 78 21.31 1.95 13.22
CA GLY A 78 20.73 2.92 12.29
C GLY A 78 19.63 2.38 11.38
N LEU A 79 19.29 1.08 11.46
CA LEU A 79 18.18 0.51 10.68
C LEU A 79 16.81 0.77 11.30
N GLY A 80 16.74 1.31 12.53
CA GLY A 80 15.49 1.80 13.12
C GLY A 80 15.11 3.23 12.72
N ALA A 81 15.98 3.92 11.96
CA ALA A 81 15.70 5.24 11.41
C ALA A 81 14.87 5.15 10.12
N PRO A 82 14.30 6.27 9.62
CA PRO A 82 13.63 6.29 8.33
C PRO A 82 14.51 5.73 7.22
N PRO A 83 13.96 4.94 6.30
CA PRO A 83 14.74 4.23 5.29
C PRO A 83 15.44 5.18 4.32
N LEU A 84 16.74 5.03 4.22
CA LEU A 84 17.59 5.70 3.24
C LEU A 84 18.38 4.65 2.44
N ASP A 85 18.62 4.88 1.16
CA ASP A 85 19.37 3.92 0.33
C ASP A 85 20.77 3.65 0.88
N LEU A 86 21.42 4.66 1.48
CA LEU A 86 22.75 4.52 2.05
C LEU A 86 22.84 3.66 3.31
N THR A 87 21.77 3.60 4.11
CA THR A 87 21.73 2.82 5.36
C THR A 87 21.00 1.50 5.18
N HIS A 88 19.82 1.52 4.60
CA HIS A 88 18.92 0.36 4.45
C HIS A 88 19.19 -0.42 3.16
N GLY A 89 19.69 0.25 2.10
CA GLY A 89 20.01 -0.42 0.84
C GLY A 89 20.99 -1.58 0.98
N PRO A 90 22.12 -1.44 1.69
CA PRO A 90 23.03 -2.56 1.96
C PRO A 90 22.40 -3.71 2.74
N ALA A 91 21.57 -3.43 3.75
CA ALA A 91 20.87 -4.45 4.54
C ALA A 91 19.86 -5.22 3.68
N LEU A 92 19.06 -4.49 2.90
CA LEU A 92 18.11 -5.10 1.98
C LEU A 92 18.82 -5.91 0.89
N TYR A 93 19.98 -5.44 0.42
CA TYR A 93 20.77 -6.18 -0.55
C TYR A 93 21.34 -7.47 0.04
N ALA A 94 21.80 -7.46 1.29
CA ALA A 94 22.22 -8.67 2.00
C ALA A 94 21.06 -9.70 2.14
N ALA A 95 19.85 -9.20 2.41
CA ALA A 95 18.66 -10.04 2.44
C ALA A 95 18.39 -10.72 1.08
N VAL A 96 18.51 -9.97 -0.01
CA VAL A 96 18.29 -10.47 -1.37
C VAL A 96 19.40 -11.44 -1.83
N GLU A 97 20.65 -11.21 -1.42
CA GLU A 97 21.72 -12.15 -1.68
C GLU A 97 21.53 -13.48 -0.93
N ARG A 98 21.02 -13.39 0.30
CA ARG A 98 20.71 -14.56 1.13
C ARG A 98 19.54 -15.35 0.59
N ILE A 99 18.49 -14.67 0.15
CA ILE A 99 17.24 -15.25 -0.38
C ILE A 99 16.96 -14.61 -1.75
N PRO A 100 17.51 -15.17 -2.83
CA PRO A 100 17.27 -14.63 -4.18
C PRO A 100 15.78 -14.62 -4.53
N PRO A 101 15.17 -13.43 -4.78
CA PRO A 101 13.75 -13.33 -5.05
C PRO A 101 13.44 -13.42 -6.54
N LEU A 102 12.26 -13.95 -6.84
CA LEU A 102 11.59 -13.73 -8.12
C LEU A 102 10.89 -12.37 -8.14
N LEU A 103 10.36 -11.98 -6.99
CA LEU A 103 9.55 -10.77 -6.83
C LEU A 103 9.85 -10.10 -5.49
N VAL A 104 10.05 -8.79 -5.51
CA VAL A 104 10.12 -7.95 -4.30
C VAL A 104 8.94 -6.99 -4.30
N LEU A 105 8.12 -7.06 -3.26
CA LEU A 105 6.91 -6.24 -3.12
C LEU A 105 7.11 -5.23 -2.01
N PHE A 106 7.31 -3.99 -2.37
CA PHE A 106 7.30 -2.89 -1.40
C PHE A 106 5.87 -2.47 -1.08
N PRO A 107 5.58 -2.11 0.17
CA PRO A 107 4.35 -1.43 0.52
C PRO A 107 4.27 -0.04 -0.12
N ALA A 108 3.08 0.52 -0.16
CA ALA A 108 2.89 1.91 -0.57
C ALA A 108 3.53 2.86 0.43
N GLY A 109 4.23 3.86 -0.06
CA GLY A 109 4.94 4.83 0.78
C GLY A 109 6.25 4.29 1.37
N GLY A 110 6.76 4.93 2.40
CA GLY A 110 7.91 4.48 3.18
C GLY A 110 9.17 4.15 2.35
N ALA A 111 9.66 2.95 2.53
CA ALA A 111 10.90 2.48 1.93
C ALA A 111 10.83 2.27 0.40
N GLY A 112 9.65 1.99 -0.15
CA GLY A 112 9.50 1.60 -1.56
C GLY A 112 10.09 2.59 -2.56
N PRO A 113 9.71 3.88 -2.54
CA PRO A 113 10.27 4.89 -3.43
C PRO A 113 11.77 5.15 -3.24
N GLN A 114 12.27 4.97 -2.02
CA GLN A 114 13.67 5.22 -1.67
C GLN A 114 14.59 4.05 -2.07
N LEU A 115 14.17 2.82 -1.80
CA LEU A 115 15.01 1.63 -1.96
C LEU A 115 14.71 0.85 -3.24
N GLY A 116 13.47 0.87 -3.72
CA GLY A 116 13.01 0.02 -4.83
C GLY A 116 13.80 0.22 -6.13
N PRO A 117 13.98 1.45 -6.63
CA PRO A 117 14.74 1.69 -7.86
C PRO A 117 16.19 1.24 -7.76
N GLY A 118 16.87 1.54 -6.64
CA GLY A 118 18.25 1.13 -6.38
C GLY A 118 18.38 -0.39 -6.32
N LEU A 119 17.46 -1.06 -5.64
CA LEU A 119 17.42 -2.51 -5.56
C LEU A 119 17.22 -3.15 -6.94
N ALA A 120 16.24 -2.68 -7.71
CA ALA A 120 15.98 -3.20 -9.05
C ALA A 120 17.21 -3.07 -9.96
N SER A 121 17.90 -1.92 -9.88
CA SER A 121 19.15 -1.68 -10.62
C SER A 121 20.26 -2.67 -10.23
N ARG A 122 20.45 -2.91 -8.94
CA ARG A 122 21.47 -3.86 -8.42
C ARG A 122 21.17 -5.29 -8.83
N LEU A 123 19.91 -5.68 -8.86
CA LEU A 123 19.48 -7.01 -9.29
C LEU A 123 19.49 -7.21 -10.81
N GLY A 124 19.70 -6.15 -11.60
CA GLY A 124 19.45 -6.18 -13.03
C GLY A 124 17.99 -6.47 -13.37
N GLY A 125 17.09 -6.18 -12.43
CA GLY A 125 15.68 -6.49 -12.47
C GLY A 125 14.83 -5.44 -13.16
N ALA A 126 13.52 -5.68 -13.25
CA ALA A 126 12.54 -4.71 -13.71
C ALA A 126 11.94 -3.97 -12.50
N PHE A 127 11.56 -2.70 -12.70
CA PHE A 127 10.93 -1.87 -11.66
C PHE A 127 9.53 -1.40 -12.07
N ALA A 128 8.60 -1.48 -11.12
CA ALA A 128 7.24 -0.98 -11.27
C ALA A 128 6.82 -0.12 -10.06
N ALA A 129 6.77 1.20 -10.25
CA ALA A 129 6.47 2.16 -9.18
C ALA A 129 5.01 2.13 -8.69
N SER A 130 4.08 1.59 -9.47
CA SER A 130 2.69 1.39 -9.08
C SER A 130 2.22 0.13 -9.79
N ALA A 131 1.95 -0.92 -9.03
CA ALA A 131 1.73 -2.24 -9.59
C ALA A 131 0.61 -2.99 -8.87
N ASP A 132 -0.13 -3.77 -9.64
CA ASP A 132 -1.03 -4.79 -9.09
C ASP A 132 -0.47 -6.17 -9.43
N LEU A 133 -0.82 -7.15 -8.62
CA LEU A 133 -0.46 -8.55 -8.86
C LEU A 133 -1.61 -9.29 -9.54
N GLU A 134 -1.27 -10.01 -10.58
CA GLU A 134 -2.19 -10.87 -11.32
C GLU A 134 -1.69 -12.31 -11.29
N LEU A 135 -2.59 -13.24 -11.00
CA LEU A 135 -2.34 -14.66 -11.17
C LEU A 135 -2.60 -15.01 -12.63
N GLY A 136 -1.61 -15.59 -13.28
CA GLY A 136 -1.76 -16.12 -14.64
C GLY A 136 -2.19 -17.55 -14.64
N GLU A 137 -3.04 -17.93 -15.59
CA GLU A 137 -3.18 -19.35 -15.94
C GLU A 137 -1.83 -19.83 -16.45
N ALA A 138 -1.39 -20.97 -15.92
CA ALA A 138 -0.22 -21.66 -16.44
C ALA A 138 -0.58 -22.17 -17.83
N LEU A 139 -0.23 -21.42 -18.89
CA LEU A 139 -0.37 -21.86 -20.29
C LEU A 139 0.47 -23.11 -20.57
N THR A 140 1.46 -23.36 -19.76
CA THR A 140 2.21 -24.60 -19.64
C THR A 140 2.58 -24.74 -18.18
N PRO A 141 2.30 -25.86 -17.51
CA PRO A 141 2.90 -26.12 -16.21
C PRO A 141 4.41 -25.98 -16.42
N LEU A 142 5.05 -25.05 -15.70
CA LEU A 142 6.48 -25.19 -15.48
C LEU A 142 6.63 -26.62 -14.93
N ALA A 143 7.67 -27.34 -15.32
CA ALA A 143 7.86 -28.76 -15.03
C ALA A 143 7.61 -29.13 -13.55
N ASP A 144 7.52 -28.15 -12.66
CA ASP A 144 7.37 -28.27 -11.22
C ASP A 144 6.01 -27.75 -10.67
N GLY A 145 5.03 -27.48 -11.52
CA GLY A 145 3.69 -27.07 -11.08
C GLY A 145 3.59 -25.68 -10.50
N VAL A 146 4.61 -24.85 -10.65
CA VAL A 146 4.62 -23.47 -10.14
C VAL A 146 3.71 -22.59 -11.01
N GLY A 147 2.70 -21.99 -10.41
CA GLY A 147 1.85 -21.01 -11.06
C GLY A 147 2.62 -19.75 -11.45
N ARG A 148 2.11 -18.99 -12.42
CA ARG A 148 2.74 -17.74 -12.86
C ARG A 148 2.18 -16.54 -12.10
N VAL A 149 3.07 -15.69 -11.63
CA VAL A 149 2.72 -14.38 -11.04
C VAL A 149 3.16 -13.29 -11.99
N PHE A 150 2.24 -12.41 -12.33
CA PHE A 150 2.51 -11.27 -13.18
C PHE A 150 2.38 -9.98 -12.38
N VAL A 151 3.23 -9.01 -12.72
CA VAL A 151 3.13 -7.65 -12.21
C VAL A 151 2.53 -6.78 -13.30
N ARG A 152 1.38 -6.18 -13.04
CA ARG A 152 0.76 -5.17 -13.91
C ARG A 152 1.31 -3.80 -13.55
N ARG A 153 2.17 -3.26 -14.38
CA ARG A 153 2.65 -1.89 -14.27
C ARG A 153 1.71 -0.96 -15.02
N TRP A 154 0.98 -0.14 -14.30
CA TRP A 154 0.08 0.83 -14.89
C TRP A 154 0.84 2.01 -15.52
N ARG A 155 0.29 2.57 -16.60
CA ARG A 155 0.69 3.88 -17.11
C ARG A 155 0.17 4.98 -16.17
N ALA A 156 0.74 6.18 -16.27
CA ALA A 156 0.34 7.32 -15.44
C ALA A 156 -1.14 7.68 -15.60
N ASP A 157 -1.68 7.53 -16.80
CA ASP A 157 -3.09 7.77 -17.13
C ASP A 157 -4.04 6.65 -16.65
N ARG A 158 -3.47 5.52 -16.18
CA ARG A 158 -4.19 4.32 -15.74
C ARG A 158 -5.20 3.74 -16.73
N THR A 159 -5.12 4.12 -18.01
CA THR A 159 -5.96 3.58 -19.08
C THR A 159 -5.44 2.27 -19.63
N SER A 160 -4.15 2.02 -19.47
CA SER A 160 -3.47 0.81 -19.94
C SER A 160 -2.35 0.41 -19.01
N TYR A 161 -1.95 -0.84 -19.06
CA TYR A 161 -0.85 -1.39 -18.27
C TYR A 161 0.10 -2.22 -19.13
N ARG A 162 1.32 -2.36 -18.65
CA ARG A 162 2.29 -3.34 -19.15
C ARG A 162 2.35 -4.50 -18.17
N ARG A 163 2.24 -5.71 -18.68
CA ARG A 163 2.45 -6.94 -17.92
C ARG A 163 3.93 -7.25 -17.87
N LEU A 164 4.44 -7.53 -16.69
CA LEU A 164 5.81 -7.96 -16.45
C LEU A 164 5.73 -9.37 -15.87
N ASP A 165 6.34 -10.32 -16.57
CA ASP A 165 6.50 -11.70 -16.13
C ASP A 165 7.96 -11.89 -15.68
N PRO A 166 8.24 -12.10 -14.39
CA PRO A 166 9.60 -12.29 -13.91
C PRO A 166 10.29 -13.52 -14.55
N VAL A 167 9.52 -14.56 -14.85
CA VAL A 167 10.03 -15.80 -15.47
C VAL A 167 10.44 -15.54 -16.91
N GLU A 168 9.58 -14.91 -17.71
CA GLU A 168 9.90 -14.56 -19.10
C GLU A 168 11.03 -13.53 -19.20
N LEU A 169 11.13 -12.64 -18.22
CA LEU A 169 12.21 -11.66 -18.14
C LEU A 169 13.54 -12.29 -17.72
N GLU A 170 13.53 -13.52 -17.17
CA GLU A 170 14.69 -14.20 -16.54
C GLU A 170 15.40 -13.30 -15.51
N ARG A 171 14.64 -12.46 -14.81
CA ARG A 171 15.15 -11.51 -13.82
C ARG A 171 14.08 -11.10 -12.82
N PRO A 172 14.49 -10.69 -11.61
CA PRO A 172 13.55 -10.26 -10.59
C PRO A 172 12.73 -9.03 -11.02
N VAL A 173 11.50 -8.95 -10.49
CA VAL A 173 10.69 -7.73 -10.57
C VAL A 173 10.61 -7.11 -9.19
N VAL A 174 10.90 -5.83 -9.10
CA VAL A 174 10.71 -5.01 -7.90
C VAL A 174 9.50 -4.13 -8.12
N ALA A 175 8.49 -4.26 -7.28
CA ALA A 175 7.22 -3.57 -7.44
C ALA A 175 6.83 -2.83 -6.15
N ILE A 176 6.24 -1.64 -6.30
CA ILE A 176 5.58 -0.93 -5.21
C ILE A 176 4.09 -1.13 -5.39
N LEU A 177 3.44 -1.72 -4.39
CA LEU A 177 2.00 -1.86 -4.37
C LEU A 177 1.33 -0.52 -4.05
N PRO A 178 0.10 -0.30 -4.51
CA PRO A 178 -0.64 0.89 -4.14
C PRO A 178 -1.04 0.86 -2.66
N ALA A 179 -1.27 2.03 -2.10
CA ALA A 179 -1.89 2.15 -0.79
C ALA A 179 -3.33 1.59 -0.84
N GLY A 180 -3.73 0.89 0.19
CA GLY A 180 -5.12 0.49 0.39
C GLY A 180 -5.38 -1.00 0.21
N GLY A 181 -6.18 -1.46 1.08
CA GLY A 181 -6.60 -2.83 1.30
C GLY A 181 -6.49 -3.16 2.78
N ALA A 182 -7.42 -3.96 3.31
CA ALA A 182 -7.22 -4.52 4.64
C ALA A 182 -6.34 -5.76 4.50
N PRO A 183 -5.36 -5.93 5.37
CA PRO A 183 -4.65 -7.20 5.46
C PRO A 183 -5.66 -8.32 5.80
N ALA A 184 -5.53 -9.45 5.13
CA ALA A 184 -6.26 -10.64 5.53
C ALA A 184 -5.49 -11.37 6.64
N ASP A 185 -6.21 -12.03 7.52
CA ASP A 185 -5.60 -12.94 8.49
C ASP A 185 -5.44 -14.32 7.83
N HIS A 186 -4.21 -14.80 7.75
CA HIS A 186 -3.86 -16.04 7.07
C HIS A 186 -3.51 -17.20 8.02
N GLY A 187 -3.68 -17.05 9.33
CA GLY A 187 -3.52 -18.20 10.18
C GLY A 187 -2.82 -18.04 11.53
N SER A 188 -2.08 -19.05 11.95
CA SER A 188 -1.60 -19.24 13.34
C SER A 188 -0.58 -18.22 13.82
N GLY A 189 0.04 -17.49 12.94
CA GLY A 189 1.13 -16.56 13.27
C GLY A 189 2.46 -17.23 13.59
N ALA A 190 2.55 -18.56 13.61
CA ALA A 190 3.82 -19.24 13.77
C ALA A 190 4.69 -19.03 12.54
N VAL A 191 5.88 -18.51 12.71
CA VAL A 191 6.80 -18.17 11.62
C VAL A 191 8.25 -18.33 12.09
N ASP A 192 9.09 -18.90 11.21
CA ASP A 192 10.52 -18.98 11.46
C ASP A 192 11.17 -17.61 11.24
N VAL A 193 12.04 -17.22 12.15
CA VAL A 193 12.82 -15.99 12.07
C VAL A 193 14.29 -16.31 11.81
N GLU A 194 14.83 -15.80 10.71
CA GLU A 194 16.26 -15.84 10.42
C GLU A 194 16.85 -14.44 10.63
N VAL A 195 17.92 -14.32 11.37
CA VAL A 195 18.58 -13.05 11.67
C VAL A 195 19.82 -12.87 10.81
N ILE A 196 19.93 -11.73 10.14
CA ILE A 196 21.13 -11.27 9.44
C ILE A 196 21.69 -10.06 10.18
N THR A 197 22.90 -10.18 10.70
CA THR A 197 23.60 -9.02 11.28
C THR A 197 24.09 -8.12 10.17
N CYS A 198 23.59 -6.90 10.13
CA CYS A 198 23.96 -5.89 9.15
C CYS A 198 24.84 -4.81 9.78
N VAL A 199 25.96 -4.54 9.15
CA VAL A 199 26.81 -3.41 9.52
C VAL A 199 26.62 -2.33 8.46
N PRO A 200 25.83 -1.28 8.73
CA PRO A 200 25.68 -0.19 7.77
C PRO A 200 27.02 0.49 7.54
N PRO A 201 27.28 1.01 6.33
CA PRO A 201 28.49 1.75 6.05
C PRO A 201 28.58 2.94 7.01
N ALA A 202 29.68 2.97 7.76
CA ALA A 202 29.93 3.98 8.77
C ALA A 202 29.78 5.39 8.19
N LYS A 203 29.04 6.27 8.86
CA LYS A 203 28.97 7.74 8.72
C LYS A 203 27.68 8.35 8.14
N VAL A 204 26.59 7.64 8.02
CA VAL A 204 25.28 8.28 7.81
C VAL A 204 24.54 8.30 9.14
N GLY A 205 24.28 9.48 9.67
CA GLY A 205 23.49 9.66 10.89
C GLY A 205 22.27 10.53 10.59
N VAL A 206 21.16 10.22 11.24
CA VAL A 206 20.01 11.14 11.26
C VAL A 206 20.33 12.23 12.26
N VAL A 207 20.42 13.47 11.79
CA VAL A 207 20.74 14.64 12.64
C VAL A 207 19.47 15.17 13.31
N GLU A 208 18.36 15.13 12.61
CA GLU A 208 17.08 15.62 13.09
C GLU A 208 15.92 14.88 12.36
N LEU A 209 14.92 14.50 13.10
CA LEU A 209 13.64 14.00 12.61
C LEU A 209 12.58 15.04 12.94
N ALA A 210 12.12 15.78 11.93
CA ALA A 210 10.91 16.58 12.03
C ALA A 210 9.73 15.75 11.50
N SER A 211 8.73 15.52 12.35
CA SER A 211 7.48 14.92 11.91
C SER A 211 6.53 16.06 11.54
N GLU A 212 6.32 16.25 10.23
CA GLU A 212 5.16 17.02 9.76
C GLU A 212 3.97 16.07 9.63
N VAL A 213 2.84 16.45 10.21
CA VAL A 213 1.58 15.78 9.93
C VAL A 213 1.19 16.13 8.50
N ASP A 214 1.47 15.23 7.58
CA ASP A 214 1.06 15.39 6.18
C ASP A 214 -0.38 14.88 6.03
N ASP A 215 -1.33 15.82 5.98
CA ASP A 215 -2.75 15.51 5.76
C ASP A 215 -2.98 14.72 4.47
N LEU A 216 -2.10 14.88 3.47
CA LEU A 216 -2.17 14.11 2.22
C LEU A 216 -1.72 12.66 2.42
N ALA A 217 -0.71 12.42 3.26
CA ALA A 217 -0.30 11.06 3.59
C ALA A 217 -1.37 10.35 4.43
N ALA A 218 -1.98 11.05 5.38
CA ALA A 218 -3.12 10.54 6.15
C ALA A 218 -4.31 10.22 5.23
N ALA A 219 -4.61 11.10 4.26
CA ALA A 219 -5.66 10.89 3.27
C ALA A 219 -5.38 9.68 2.37
N ALA A 220 -4.11 9.48 2.00
CA ALA A 220 -3.70 8.34 1.15
C ALA A 220 -3.89 6.98 1.84
N LEU A 221 -3.84 6.94 3.16
CA LEU A 221 -3.98 5.72 3.97
C LEU A 221 -5.40 5.50 4.52
N ALA A 222 -6.29 6.47 4.38
CA ALA A 222 -7.62 6.41 4.95
C ALA A 222 -8.49 5.30 4.30
N PRO A 223 -9.13 4.42 5.08
CA PRO A 223 -10.10 3.47 4.55
C PRO A 223 -11.29 4.15 3.88
N ILE A 224 -11.71 5.30 4.41
CA ILE A 224 -12.80 6.12 3.88
C ILE A 224 -12.25 7.53 3.63
N LEU A 225 -12.35 7.99 2.41
CA LEU A 225 -11.94 9.32 1.99
C LEU A 225 -13.15 10.15 1.60
N ILE A 226 -13.33 11.29 2.27
CA ILE A 226 -14.35 12.28 1.92
C ILE A 226 -13.66 13.44 1.21
N VAL A 227 -14.10 13.71 0.00
CA VAL A 227 -13.56 14.79 -0.83
C VAL A 227 -14.62 15.87 -0.98
N VAL A 228 -14.31 17.07 -0.52
CA VAL A 228 -15.23 18.21 -0.52
C VAL A 228 -14.83 19.20 -1.60
N ASP A 229 -15.76 19.51 -2.50
CA ASP A 229 -15.55 20.57 -3.49
C ASP A 229 -15.59 21.94 -2.79
N PRO A 230 -14.63 22.85 -3.03
CA PRO A 230 -14.64 24.20 -2.47
C PRO A 230 -15.93 24.99 -2.78
N ALA A 231 -16.61 24.66 -3.89
CA ALA A 231 -17.87 25.28 -4.26
C ALA A 231 -19.05 24.96 -3.31
N VAL A 232 -18.89 23.97 -2.43
CA VAL A 232 -19.93 23.59 -1.44
C VAL A 232 -20.12 24.62 -0.33
N GLY A 233 -19.16 25.53 -0.16
CA GLY A 233 -19.22 26.65 0.77
C GLY A 233 -18.18 26.56 1.89
N GLU A 234 -17.87 27.76 2.42
CA GLU A 234 -16.94 27.90 3.55
C GLU A 234 -17.44 27.16 4.77
N GLY A 235 -16.55 26.43 5.41
CA GLY A 235 -16.84 25.68 6.64
C GLY A 235 -17.35 24.24 6.44
N ALA A 236 -17.73 23.81 5.24
CA ALA A 236 -18.15 22.43 5.01
C ALA A 236 -17.01 21.43 5.30
N LEU A 237 -15.81 21.73 4.82
CA LEU A 237 -14.61 20.94 5.09
C LEU A 237 -14.33 20.83 6.59
N ALA A 238 -14.31 21.95 7.30
CA ALA A 238 -14.03 21.98 8.74
C ALA A 238 -15.10 21.21 9.55
N ARG A 239 -16.36 21.34 9.18
CA ARG A 239 -17.47 20.63 9.84
C ARG A 239 -17.38 19.12 9.65
N LEU A 240 -17.14 18.67 8.42
CA LEU A 240 -16.99 17.25 8.11
C LEU A 240 -15.72 16.68 8.76
N SER A 241 -14.60 17.42 8.76
CA SER A 241 -13.38 17.02 9.45
C SER A 241 -13.59 16.88 10.96
N ALA A 242 -14.33 17.80 11.59
CA ALA A 242 -14.63 17.74 13.01
C ALA A 242 -15.59 16.57 13.38
N ALA A 243 -16.43 16.13 12.46
CA ALA A 243 -17.35 15.02 12.65
C ALA A 243 -16.75 13.65 12.26
N ALA A 244 -15.59 13.64 11.60
CA ALA A 244 -15.01 12.42 11.07
C ALA A 244 -14.45 11.51 12.19
N PRO A 245 -14.87 10.25 12.27
CA PRO A 245 -14.31 9.28 13.21
C PRO A 245 -12.92 8.80 12.74
N ALA A 246 -12.23 8.06 13.60
CA ALA A 246 -10.98 7.39 13.24
C ALA A 246 -11.14 6.52 11.98
N GLY A 247 -10.20 6.63 11.04
CA GLY A 247 -10.25 5.91 9.76
C GLY A 247 -11.04 6.63 8.66
N VAL A 248 -11.60 7.80 8.92
CA VAL A 248 -12.20 8.69 7.92
C VAL A 248 -11.35 9.94 7.78
N THR A 249 -10.88 10.23 6.58
CA THR A 249 -10.14 11.47 6.30
C THR A 249 -10.95 12.35 5.36
N VAL A 250 -10.98 13.64 5.65
CA VAL A 250 -11.71 14.65 4.87
C VAL A 250 -10.70 15.60 4.25
N VAL A 251 -10.77 15.80 2.95
CA VAL A 251 -9.86 16.67 2.19
C VAL A 251 -10.65 17.56 1.22
N ASP A 252 -10.09 18.70 0.86
CA ASP A 252 -10.63 19.47 -0.25
C ASP A 252 -10.30 18.85 -1.61
N ALA A 253 -11.07 19.19 -2.64
CA ALA A 253 -10.91 18.61 -3.97
C ALA A 253 -9.60 19.02 -4.66
N VAL A 254 -8.99 20.12 -4.28
CA VAL A 254 -7.75 20.63 -4.89
C VAL A 254 -6.55 19.90 -4.28
N ALA A 255 -6.46 19.87 -2.94
CA ALA A 255 -5.42 19.17 -2.21
C ALA A 255 -5.59 17.64 -2.29
N GLY A 256 -6.84 17.18 -2.33
CA GLY A 256 -7.15 15.75 -2.40
C GLY A 256 -6.90 15.08 -3.75
N ALA A 257 -6.78 15.82 -4.85
CA ALA A 257 -6.57 15.24 -6.17
C ALA A 257 -5.29 14.38 -6.28
N PRO A 258 -4.12 14.81 -5.76
CA PRO A 258 -2.93 13.97 -5.69
C PRO A 258 -3.10 12.79 -4.75
N ALA A 259 -3.77 12.97 -3.61
CA ALA A 259 -4.04 11.89 -2.66
C ALA A 259 -4.95 10.82 -3.27
N ILE A 260 -6.00 11.21 -4.00
CA ILE A 260 -6.90 10.30 -4.70
C ILE A 260 -6.16 9.51 -5.79
N ALA A 261 -5.20 10.11 -6.48
CA ALA A 261 -4.41 9.42 -7.50
C ALA A 261 -3.49 8.33 -6.90
N THR A 262 -3.07 8.48 -5.67
CA THR A 262 -2.16 7.57 -4.96
C THR A 262 -2.88 6.69 -3.93
N ALA A 263 -3.95 7.20 -3.32
CA ALA A 263 -4.77 6.51 -2.33
C ALA A 263 -5.64 5.41 -2.96
N VAL A 264 -5.91 4.39 -2.16
CA VAL A 264 -6.88 3.35 -2.52
C VAL A 264 -7.85 3.16 -1.35
N PRO A 265 -8.69 4.17 -1.05
CA PRO A 265 -9.69 4.02 -0.01
C PRO A 265 -10.71 2.97 -0.43
N ARG A 266 -11.29 2.27 0.55
CA ARG A 266 -12.40 1.35 0.28
C ARG A 266 -13.64 2.08 -0.21
N VAL A 267 -13.83 3.29 0.33
CA VAL A 267 -14.97 4.14 -0.01
C VAL A 267 -14.47 5.56 -0.25
N VAL A 268 -14.90 6.15 -1.36
CA VAL A 268 -14.74 7.58 -1.65
C VAL A 268 -16.12 8.22 -1.62
N ILE A 269 -16.27 9.26 -0.81
CA ILE A 269 -17.47 10.08 -0.76
C ILE A 269 -17.12 11.47 -1.31
N ALA A 270 -17.63 11.79 -2.48
CA ALA A 270 -17.42 13.09 -3.10
C ALA A 270 -18.63 14.00 -2.84
N VAL A 271 -18.39 15.13 -2.18
CA VAL A 271 -19.43 16.10 -1.82
C VAL A 271 -19.29 17.35 -2.67
N GLY A 272 -20.32 17.67 -3.44
CA GLY A 272 -20.36 18.83 -4.34
C GLY A 272 -19.52 18.69 -5.61
N ALA A 273 -18.84 17.60 -5.77
CA ALA A 273 -17.85 17.41 -6.82
C ALA A 273 -18.48 17.47 -8.23
N ARG A 274 -18.04 18.40 -9.02
CA ARG A 274 -18.33 18.44 -10.47
C ARG A 274 -17.39 17.45 -11.17
N GLY A 275 -17.75 16.18 -11.22
CA GLY A 275 -17.23 15.17 -12.15
C GLY A 275 -15.69 14.92 -12.25
N THR A 276 -14.85 15.94 -12.07
CA THR A 276 -13.40 15.87 -12.31
C THR A 276 -12.64 15.12 -11.21
N VAL A 277 -13.04 15.25 -9.97
CA VAL A 277 -12.39 14.58 -8.82
C VAL A 277 -12.62 13.07 -8.88
N ILE A 278 -13.84 12.67 -9.28
CA ILE A 278 -14.22 11.26 -9.34
C ILE A 278 -13.64 10.57 -10.59
N SER A 279 -13.45 11.32 -11.68
CA SER A 279 -12.88 10.77 -12.93
C SER A 279 -11.41 10.34 -12.78
N GLY A 280 -10.66 10.94 -11.84
CA GLY A 280 -9.30 10.54 -11.52
C GLY A 280 -9.18 9.33 -10.60
N THR A 281 -10.29 8.88 -10.00
CA THR A 281 -10.28 7.77 -9.04
C THR A 281 -10.17 6.42 -9.77
N PRO A 282 -9.15 5.61 -9.50
CA PRO A 282 -8.98 4.31 -10.14
C PRO A 282 -10.03 3.32 -9.65
N ARG A 283 -11.08 3.11 -10.44
CA ARG A 283 -12.23 2.24 -10.13
C ARG A 283 -11.85 0.80 -9.78
N SER A 284 -10.76 0.30 -10.35
CA SER A 284 -10.27 -1.05 -10.04
C SER A 284 -9.75 -1.21 -8.60
N ARG A 285 -9.62 -0.13 -7.86
CA ARG A 285 -9.01 -0.11 -6.52
C ARG A 285 -9.94 0.39 -5.43
N VAL A 286 -10.98 1.12 -5.79
CA VAL A 286 -11.96 1.68 -4.86
C VAL A 286 -13.17 0.76 -4.80
N GLY A 287 -13.53 0.30 -3.61
CA GLY A 287 -14.66 -0.60 -3.41
C GLY A 287 -15.99 0.05 -3.73
N ALA A 288 -16.17 1.33 -3.36
CA ALA A 288 -17.37 2.09 -3.68
C ALA A 288 -17.06 3.59 -3.83
N VAL A 289 -17.74 4.25 -4.76
CA VAL A 289 -17.71 5.69 -4.93
C VAL A 289 -19.13 6.23 -4.77
N LEU A 290 -19.33 7.09 -3.77
CA LEU A 290 -20.57 7.81 -3.54
C LEU A 290 -20.37 9.27 -3.93
N ALA A 291 -21.33 9.85 -4.62
CA ALA A 291 -21.30 11.27 -4.93
C ALA A 291 -22.58 11.96 -4.44
N ALA A 292 -22.43 13.08 -3.74
CA ALA A 292 -23.51 13.94 -3.33
C ALA A 292 -23.30 15.34 -3.92
N GLY A 293 -24.26 15.83 -4.71
CA GLY A 293 -24.16 17.15 -5.33
C GLY A 293 -24.95 17.29 -6.64
N PRO A 294 -24.81 18.45 -7.32
CA PRO A 294 -25.51 18.73 -8.57
C PRO A 294 -24.89 17.99 -9.77
N ALA A 295 -24.75 16.67 -9.64
CA ALA A 295 -24.12 15.83 -10.66
C ALA A 295 -25.04 15.62 -11.87
N ARG A 296 -24.47 15.69 -13.08
CA ARG A 296 -25.20 15.40 -14.33
C ARG A 296 -25.22 13.89 -14.57
N PRO A 297 -26.41 13.31 -14.87
CA PRO A 297 -26.51 11.89 -15.21
C PRO A 297 -25.57 11.51 -16.35
N GLY A 298 -24.90 10.35 -16.22
CA GLY A 298 -24.04 9.80 -17.28
C GLY A 298 -22.63 10.39 -17.37
N LYS A 299 -22.31 11.45 -16.58
CA LYS A 299 -20.97 12.06 -16.56
C LYS A 299 -20.19 11.86 -15.27
N THR A 300 -20.84 11.34 -14.23
CA THR A 300 -20.20 11.08 -12.94
C THR A 300 -20.12 9.57 -12.72
N PRO A 301 -18.91 8.99 -12.74
CA PRO A 301 -18.73 7.54 -12.56
C PRO A 301 -18.81 7.17 -11.07
N ALA A 302 -19.98 7.35 -10.45
CA ALA A 302 -20.25 6.97 -9.07
C ALA A 302 -21.13 5.72 -9.01
N ASP A 303 -20.94 4.86 -8.01
CA ASP A 303 -21.79 3.69 -7.76
C ASP A 303 -23.14 4.12 -7.17
N VAL A 304 -23.09 5.13 -6.29
CA VAL A 304 -24.28 5.75 -5.70
C VAL A 304 -24.21 7.26 -5.94
N LEU A 305 -25.24 7.79 -6.57
CA LEU A 305 -25.38 9.20 -6.82
C LEU A 305 -26.56 9.76 -6.03
N LEU A 306 -26.27 10.52 -4.97
CA LEU A 306 -27.23 11.32 -4.26
C LEU A 306 -27.35 12.67 -4.94
N ARG A 307 -28.44 12.89 -5.68
CA ARG A 307 -28.71 14.19 -6.31
C ARG A 307 -29.18 15.16 -5.24
N VAL A 308 -28.44 16.22 -5.07
CA VAL A 308 -28.75 17.31 -4.18
C VAL A 308 -28.94 18.56 -5.05
N ALA A 309 -30.02 19.27 -4.87
CA ALA A 309 -30.24 20.55 -5.54
C ALA A 309 -29.21 21.60 -5.03
N GLU A 310 -28.94 22.61 -5.83
CA GLU A 310 -28.05 23.72 -5.42
C GLU A 310 -28.68 24.50 -4.25
N GLY A 311 -27.85 25.05 -3.36
CA GLY A 311 -28.28 25.90 -2.25
C GLY A 311 -28.54 25.15 -0.93
N ASP A 312 -29.69 25.39 -0.31
CA ASP A 312 -30.02 24.86 1.04
C ASP A 312 -30.00 23.35 1.14
N ALA A 313 -30.27 22.62 0.05
CA ALA A 313 -30.20 21.17 0.01
C ALA A 313 -28.76 20.64 0.17
N THR A 314 -27.74 21.37 -0.28
CA THR A 314 -26.32 21.01 -0.05
C THR A 314 -25.99 21.11 1.43
N LYS A 315 -26.50 22.14 2.10
CA LYS A 315 -26.32 22.31 3.55
C LYS A 315 -26.98 21.17 4.34
N ALA A 316 -28.21 20.80 3.99
CA ALA A 316 -28.91 19.69 4.61
C ALA A 316 -28.14 18.36 4.43
N THR A 317 -27.57 18.13 3.23
CA THR A 317 -26.75 16.93 2.97
C THR A 317 -25.47 16.91 3.82
N ILE A 318 -24.84 18.05 4.05
CA ILE A 318 -23.66 18.14 4.94
C ILE A 318 -24.09 17.86 6.38
N ASP A 319 -25.22 18.37 6.83
CA ASP A 319 -25.75 18.14 8.17
C ASP A 319 -26.05 16.65 8.38
N ASP A 320 -26.67 15.98 7.41
CA ASP A 320 -26.96 14.55 7.42
C ASP A 320 -25.67 13.71 7.40
N LEU A 321 -24.67 14.10 6.61
CA LEU A 321 -23.36 13.44 6.60
C LEU A 321 -22.65 13.59 7.94
N CYS A 322 -22.64 14.79 8.52
CA CYS A 322 -22.05 15.01 9.84
C CYS A 322 -22.72 14.18 10.92
N ALA A 323 -24.05 14.10 10.90
CA ALA A 323 -24.82 13.26 11.84
C ALA A 323 -24.50 11.77 11.65
N SER A 324 -24.38 11.31 10.41
CA SER A 324 -24.03 9.93 10.08
C SER A 324 -22.62 9.56 10.53
N LEU A 325 -21.65 10.46 10.34
CA LEU A 325 -20.27 10.28 10.79
C LEU A 325 -20.17 10.24 12.31
N ALA A 326 -20.89 11.13 13.00
CA ALA A 326 -20.96 11.14 14.46
C ALA A 326 -21.59 9.84 15.02
N ALA A 327 -22.63 9.33 14.36
CA ALA A 327 -23.24 8.05 14.73
C ALA A 327 -22.26 6.86 14.56
N LEU A 328 -21.45 6.87 13.50
CA LEU A 328 -20.40 5.86 13.28
C LEU A 328 -19.31 5.94 14.36
N ALA A 329 -18.93 7.15 14.78
CA ALA A 329 -17.97 7.35 15.87
C ALA A 329 -18.47 6.77 17.21
N GLY A 330 -19.77 6.94 17.51
CA GLY A 330 -20.40 6.41 18.72
C GLY A 330 -20.56 4.88 18.71
N ALA A 331 -20.77 4.28 17.56
CA ALA A 331 -20.92 2.83 17.41
C ALA A 331 -19.62 2.04 17.54
N GLY A 332 -18.46 2.71 17.40
CA GLY A 332 -17.13 2.09 17.46
C GLY A 332 -16.49 2.00 18.85
N GLN A 333 -17.15 2.47 19.90
CA GLN A 333 -16.64 2.31 21.27
C GLN A 333 -17.17 0.99 21.84
N PRO A 334 -16.31 -0.01 22.13
CA PRO A 334 -16.72 -1.19 22.87
C PRO A 334 -17.15 -0.76 24.28
N SER A 335 -18.34 -1.15 24.67
CA SER A 335 -18.90 -1.00 26.01
C SER A 335 -18.14 -1.82 27.05
#